data_1f72380d9fda0f293fad037a028bb608
#
_entry.id   1f72380d9fda0f293fad037a028bb608
#
_cell.length_a   1.000
_cell.length_b   1.000
_cell.length_c   1.000
_cell.angle_alpha   90.00
_cell.angle_beta   90.00
_cell.angle_gamma   90.00
#
_symmetry.space_group_name_H-M   'P 1'
#
loop_
_entity.id
_entity.type
_entity.pdbx_description
1 polymer ?
#
loop_
_entity_poly.entity_id
_entity_poly.type
_entity_poly.pdbx_seq_one_letter_code
_entity_poly.pdbx_strand_id
1 'polypeptide(L)'
;MSHQRPVRIDVVSDVVCPWCFIGKRRLEKALAMRPDIPVEVHWRPYFLNEWIPREGISREDYLTTKFGSPERYKGIAQRVGVTAAAEGLAYAADKMKRQPNTLDCHRLIRWAAEIGKAAEMKQRLMDLYFTEGADLTNEGILVQAAADVGLDAEGVRADLDSDKDVAQVEQQAQSAKEAGIGGVPMFIFDGKFAVSGAQSPTYLADALDRVAHANALAQ
;
A
#
# COMPACT_ATOMS: atom_id res chain seq x y z
N MET A 1 -34.32 -8.53 5.12
CA MET A 1 -32.94 -8.17 5.47
C MET A 1 -32.56 -7.00 4.59
N SER A 2 -32.47 -5.79 5.15
CA SER A 2 -32.03 -4.61 4.37
C SER A 2 -30.59 -4.85 3.92
N HIS A 3 -30.35 -4.96 2.63
CA HIS A 3 -29.00 -5.00 2.07
C HIS A 3 -28.35 -3.63 2.28
N GLN A 4 -27.65 -3.49 3.40
CA GLN A 4 -26.86 -2.30 3.66
C GLN A 4 -25.76 -2.22 2.57
N ARG A 5 -25.69 -1.10 1.86
CA ARG A 5 -24.64 -0.87 0.86
C ARG A 5 -23.26 -0.94 1.54
N PRO A 6 -22.29 -1.68 0.98
CA PRO A 6 -20.95 -1.70 1.52
C PRO A 6 -20.34 -0.29 1.63
N VAL A 7 -19.63 -0.03 2.72
CA VAL A 7 -18.79 1.18 2.83
C VAL A 7 -17.56 1.01 1.98
N ARG A 8 -17.37 1.89 1.02
CA ARG A 8 -16.16 1.91 0.19
C ARG A 8 -15.02 2.60 0.92
N ILE A 9 -13.86 1.95 0.98
CA ILE A 9 -12.63 2.54 1.52
C ILE A 9 -11.58 2.59 0.41
N ASP A 10 -11.28 3.79 -0.11
CA ASP A 10 -10.14 4.00 -0.98
C ASP A 10 -8.89 4.21 -0.11
N VAL A 11 -7.88 3.36 -0.27
CA VAL A 11 -6.62 3.43 0.47
C VAL A 11 -5.51 3.89 -0.48
N VAL A 12 -5.15 5.16 -0.39
CA VAL A 12 -4.03 5.72 -1.14
C VAL A 12 -2.73 5.38 -0.42
N SER A 13 -1.84 4.66 -1.08
CA SER A 13 -0.67 4.09 -0.41
C SER A 13 0.40 3.62 -1.39
N ASP A 14 1.65 3.54 -0.91
CA ASP A 14 2.79 3.01 -1.65
C ASP A 14 3.35 1.75 -0.95
N VAL A 15 3.88 0.81 -1.73
CA VAL A 15 4.44 -0.46 -1.21
C VAL A 15 5.75 -0.28 -0.46
N VAL A 16 6.50 0.79 -0.72
CA VAL A 16 7.76 1.13 -0.04
C VAL A 16 7.59 2.11 1.12
N CYS A 17 6.35 2.45 1.47
CA CYS A 17 6.05 3.30 2.61
C CYS A 17 5.87 2.46 3.88
N PRO A 18 6.75 2.56 4.90
CA PRO A 18 6.63 1.74 6.10
C PRO A 18 5.36 2.04 6.91
N TRP A 19 4.89 3.29 6.87
CA TRP A 19 3.62 3.66 7.50
C TRP A 19 2.41 3.09 6.74
N CYS A 20 2.53 2.84 5.42
CA CYS A 20 1.50 2.12 4.66
C CYS A 20 1.45 0.64 5.04
N PHE A 21 2.61 0.02 5.30
CA PHE A 21 2.70 -1.36 5.81
C PHE A 21 1.99 -1.51 7.16
N ILE A 22 2.29 -0.61 8.11
CA ILE A 22 1.65 -0.56 9.42
C ILE A 22 0.15 -0.20 9.28
N GLY A 23 -0.18 0.78 8.45
CA GLY A 23 -1.54 1.25 8.24
C GLY A 23 -2.47 0.18 7.66
N LYS A 24 -1.96 -0.66 6.74
CA LYS A 24 -2.70 -1.81 6.21
C LYS A 24 -3.08 -2.78 7.32
N ARG A 25 -2.13 -3.17 8.16
CA ARG A 25 -2.37 -4.07 9.31
C ARG A 25 -3.38 -3.47 10.30
N ARG A 26 -3.31 -2.17 10.54
CA ARG A 26 -4.25 -1.47 11.42
C ARG A 26 -5.66 -1.39 10.84
N LEU A 27 -5.77 -1.18 9.52
CA LEU A 27 -7.06 -1.27 8.84
C LEU A 27 -7.65 -2.67 8.95
N GLU A 28 -6.89 -3.73 8.73
CA GLU A 28 -7.36 -5.12 8.87
C GLU A 28 -7.89 -5.39 10.28
N LYS A 29 -7.19 -4.92 11.31
CA LYS A 29 -7.66 -5.01 12.70
C LYS A 29 -8.94 -4.21 12.93
N ALA A 30 -9.04 -3.00 12.35
CA ALA A 30 -10.24 -2.17 12.46
C ALA A 30 -11.46 -2.85 11.82
N LEU A 31 -11.30 -3.43 10.64
CA LEU A 31 -12.36 -4.18 9.95
C LEU A 31 -12.79 -5.41 10.76
N ALA A 32 -11.85 -6.14 11.37
CA ALA A 32 -12.16 -7.26 12.25
C ALA A 32 -12.92 -6.86 13.53
N MET A 33 -12.81 -5.59 13.96
CA MET A 33 -13.62 -5.05 15.08
C MET A 33 -15.08 -4.73 14.67
N ARG A 34 -15.39 -4.72 13.39
CA ARG A 34 -16.71 -4.35 12.84
C ARG A 34 -17.16 -5.35 11.76
N PRO A 35 -17.27 -6.65 12.09
CA PRO A 35 -17.59 -7.69 11.12
C PRO A 35 -18.98 -7.53 10.49
N ASP A 36 -19.89 -6.81 11.15
CA ASP A 36 -21.26 -6.61 10.69
C ASP A 36 -21.40 -5.46 9.67
N ILE A 37 -20.36 -4.65 9.47
CA ILE A 37 -20.37 -3.58 8.47
C ILE A 37 -19.72 -4.12 7.18
N PRO A 38 -20.49 -4.28 6.08
CA PRO A 38 -19.92 -4.68 4.80
C PRO A 38 -19.02 -3.58 4.26
N VAL A 39 -17.80 -3.96 3.81
CA VAL A 39 -16.77 -3.02 3.35
C VAL A 39 -16.17 -3.51 2.03
N GLU A 40 -15.90 -2.56 1.13
CA GLU A 40 -15.10 -2.77 -0.07
C GLU A 40 -13.83 -1.91 -0.01
N VAL A 41 -12.65 -2.54 -0.01
CA VAL A 41 -11.36 -1.84 0.04
C VAL A 41 -10.76 -1.75 -1.35
N HIS A 42 -10.47 -0.52 -1.80
CA HIS A 42 -9.82 -0.24 -3.07
C HIS A 42 -8.43 0.35 -2.84
N TRP A 43 -7.39 -0.31 -3.34
CA TRP A 43 -6.02 0.17 -3.25
C TRP A 43 -5.71 1.14 -4.37
N ARG A 44 -5.32 2.38 -3.99
CA ARG A 44 -4.99 3.45 -4.94
C ARG A 44 -3.48 3.68 -4.95
N PRO A 45 -2.87 3.76 -6.14
CA PRO A 45 -1.44 3.99 -6.24
C PRO A 45 -1.06 5.37 -5.75
N TYR A 46 0.13 5.45 -5.14
CA TYR A 46 0.82 6.68 -4.81
C TYR A 46 2.31 6.46 -4.95
N PHE A 47 3.01 7.35 -5.63
CA PHE A 47 4.46 7.28 -5.74
C PHE A 47 5.10 8.18 -4.68
N LEU A 48 5.53 7.58 -3.58
CA LEU A 48 6.20 8.28 -2.47
C LEU A 48 7.55 8.87 -2.90
N ASN A 49 8.17 8.27 -3.91
CA ASN A 49 9.49 8.60 -4.42
C ASN A 49 9.49 8.57 -5.96
N GLU A 50 8.68 9.40 -6.61
CA GLU A 50 8.53 9.44 -8.07
C GLU A 50 9.83 9.78 -8.84
N TRP A 51 10.81 10.39 -8.15
CA TRP A 51 12.10 10.74 -8.69
C TRP A 51 13.04 9.52 -8.88
N ILE A 52 12.67 8.35 -8.37
CA ILE A 52 13.46 7.14 -8.52
C ILE A 52 13.26 6.57 -9.93
N PRO A 53 14.35 6.34 -10.68
CA PRO A 53 14.27 5.78 -12.02
C PRO A 53 13.74 4.34 -12.00
N ARG A 54 13.27 3.86 -13.15
CA ARG A 54 12.60 2.57 -13.30
C ARG A 54 13.44 1.40 -12.77
N GLU A 55 14.75 1.44 -12.98
CA GLU A 55 15.72 0.46 -12.50
C GLU A 55 15.98 0.54 -10.98
N GLY A 56 15.43 1.54 -10.29
CA GLY A 56 15.67 1.79 -8.88
C GLY A 56 17.07 2.37 -8.60
N ILE A 57 17.38 2.59 -7.33
CA ILE A 57 18.68 3.09 -6.87
C ILE A 57 19.17 2.28 -5.67
N SER A 58 20.45 2.44 -5.29
CA SER A 58 20.95 1.84 -4.06
C SER A 58 20.21 2.38 -2.83
N ARG A 59 20.13 1.59 -1.77
CA ARG A 59 19.53 2.05 -0.51
C ARG A 59 20.32 3.19 0.10
N GLU A 60 21.63 3.20 -0.06
CA GLU A 60 22.51 4.26 0.44
C GLU A 60 22.24 5.60 -0.28
N ASP A 61 22.18 5.58 -1.62
CA ASP A 61 21.85 6.79 -2.40
C ASP A 61 20.48 7.34 -2.05
N TYR A 62 19.49 6.45 -1.91
CA TYR A 62 18.16 6.85 -1.47
C TYR A 62 18.16 7.54 -0.09
N LEU A 63 18.82 6.92 0.89
CA LEU A 63 18.87 7.47 2.25
C LEU A 63 19.62 8.79 2.30
N THR A 64 20.71 8.91 1.55
CA THR A 64 21.50 10.13 1.42
C THR A 64 20.67 11.24 0.78
N THR A 65 20.03 10.96 -0.34
CA THR A 65 19.22 11.96 -1.08
C THR A 65 18.02 12.42 -0.27
N LYS A 66 17.29 11.50 0.36
CA LYS A 66 16.02 11.81 1.02
C LYS A 66 16.18 12.31 2.45
N PHE A 67 17.17 11.83 3.19
CA PHE A 67 17.35 12.09 4.62
C PHE A 67 18.68 12.76 4.95
N GLY A 68 19.54 12.95 3.95
CA GLY A 68 20.87 13.57 4.10
C GLY A 68 21.98 12.56 4.44
N SER A 69 21.68 11.46 5.13
CA SER A 69 22.58 10.33 5.35
C SER A 69 21.86 9.09 5.87
N PRO A 70 22.46 7.88 5.73
CA PRO A 70 21.95 6.66 6.35
C PRO A 70 21.82 6.76 7.88
N GLU A 71 22.75 7.49 8.54
CA GLU A 71 22.74 7.65 10.00
C GLU A 71 21.52 8.41 10.50
N ARG A 72 21.10 9.45 9.78
CA ARG A 72 19.90 10.21 10.11
C ARG A 72 18.65 9.36 10.02
N TYR A 73 18.63 8.37 9.14
CA TYR A 73 17.50 7.46 9.02
C TYR A 73 17.44 6.43 10.14
N LYS A 74 18.51 6.09 10.84
CA LYS A 74 18.54 5.05 11.90
C LYS A 74 17.46 5.27 12.96
N GLY A 75 17.30 6.50 13.45
CA GLY A 75 16.28 6.82 14.44
C GLY A 75 14.85 6.67 13.90
N ILE A 76 14.64 6.96 12.62
CA ILE A 76 13.36 6.75 11.95
C ILE A 76 13.08 5.25 11.82
N ALA A 77 14.06 4.48 11.33
CA ALA A 77 13.95 3.04 11.17
C ALA A 77 13.65 2.33 12.50
N GLN A 78 14.28 2.75 13.58
CA GLN A 78 14.02 2.22 14.92
C GLN A 78 12.56 2.46 15.37
N ARG A 79 12.05 3.68 15.22
CA ARG A 79 10.65 4.01 15.56
C ARG A 79 9.66 3.21 14.71
N VAL A 80 9.93 3.09 13.42
CA VAL A 80 9.12 2.26 12.52
C VAL A 80 9.15 0.80 12.96
N GLY A 81 10.34 0.25 13.26
CA GLY A 81 10.51 -1.13 13.71
C GLY A 81 9.73 -1.43 14.99
N VAL A 82 9.81 -0.55 16.01
CA VAL A 82 9.04 -0.69 17.25
C VAL A 82 7.54 -0.67 16.98
N THR A 83 7.07 0.25 16.12
CA THR A 83 5.64 0.36 15.80
C THR A 83 5.16 -0.84 14.98
N ALA A 84 5.96 -1.32 14.02
CA ALA A 84 5.66 -2.50 13.22
C ALA A 84 5.58 -3.76 14.10
N ALA A 85 6.52 -3.94 15.01
CA ALA A 85 6.54 -5.07 15.95
C ALA A 85 5.30 -5.10 16.85
N ALA A 86 4.82 -3.95 17.32
CA ALA A 86 3.58 -3.83 18.09
C ALA A 86 2.33 -4.27 17.29
N GLU A 87 2.41 -4.23 15.96
CA GLU A 87 1.36 -4.72 15.06
C GLU A 87 1.56 -6.18 14.60
N GLY A 88 2.64 -6.84 15.06
CA GLY A 88 3.01 -8.20 14.65
C GLY A 88 3.67 -8.26 13.27
N LEU A 89 4.27 -7.15 12.81
CA LEU A 89 4.97 -7.05 11.53
C LEU A 89 6.49 -7.10 11.74
N ALA A 90 7.19 -7.88 10.91
CA ALA A 90 8.64 -7.89 10.87
C ALA A 90 9.14 -6.75 9.95
N TYR A 91 10.01 -5.90 10.49
CA TYR A 91 10.61 -4.79 9.75
C TYR A 91 12.13 -4.90 9.79
N ALA A 92 12.72 -5.45 8.74
CA ALA A 92 14.13 -5.73 8.61
C ALA A 92 14.85 -4.64 7.78
N ALA A 93 15.00 -3.44 8.37
CA ALA A 93 15.59 -2.28 7.70
C ALA A 93 17.01 -2.54 7.15
N ASP A 94 17.75 -3.42 7.78
CA ASP A 94 19.13 -3.83 7.42
C ASP A 94 19.20 -4.73 6.18
N LYS A 95 18.11 -5.44 5.88
CA LYS A 95 18.00 -6.30 4.69
C LYS A 95 17.75 -5.51 3.40
N MET A 96 17.10 -4.36 3.49
CA MET A 96 16.78 -3.55 2.32
C MET A 96 18.04 -2.93 1.71
N LYS A 97 18.45 -3.41 0.55
CA LYS A 97 19.67 -2.97 -0.14
C LYS A 97 19.39 -2.05 -1.32
N ARG A 98 18.16 -2.08 -1.85
CA ARG A 98 17.74 -1.31 -3.01
C ARG A 98 16.43 -0.58 -2.72
N GLN A 99 16.28 0.60 -3.32
CA GLN A 99 15.05 1.36 -3.31
C GLN A 99 14.43 1.28 -4.71
N PRO A 100 13.31 0.57 -4.87
CA PRO A 100 12.68 0.43 -6.17
C PRO A 100 11.89 1.67 -6.56
N ASN A 101 11.67 1.85 -7.86
CA ASN A 101 10.50 2.49 -8.40
C ASN A 101 9.30 1.54 -8.19
N THR A 102 8.13 2.06 -7.85
CA THR A 102 6.98 1.23 -7.46
C THR A 102 5.89 1.09 -8.53
N LEU A 103 6.14 1.59 -9.74
CA LEU A 103 5.17 1.54 -10.82
C LEU A 103 4.70 0.10 -11.10
N ASP A 104 5.64 -0.83 -11.30
CA ASP A 104 5.29 -2.23 -11.61
C ASP A 104 4.61 -2.94 -10.44
N CYS A 105 4.97 -2.60 -9.21
CA CYS A 105 4.26 -3.07 -8.02
C CYS A 105 2.79 -2.65 -8.03
N HIS A 106 2.50 -1.42 -8.43
CA HIS A 106 1.13 -0.93 -8.53
C HIS A 106 0.36 -1.52 -9.72
N ARG A 107 1.05 -1.85 -10.84
CA ARG A 107 0.47 -2.63 -11.93
C ARG A 107 0.02 -4.02 -11.45
N LEU A 108 0.88 -4.72 -10.70
CA LEU A 108 0.55 -6.02 -10.11
C LEU A 108 -0.66 -5.94 -9.17
N ILE A 109 -0.73 -4.92 -8.30
CA ILE A 109 -1.88 -4.74 -7.40
C ILE A 109 -3.16 -4.51 -8.20
N ARG A 110 -3.09 -3.75 -9.29
CA ARG A 110 -4.21 -3.52 -10.19
C ARG A 110 -4.68 -4.81 -10.85
N TRP A 111 -3.77 -5.60 -11.44
CA TRP A 111 -4.12 -6.88 -12.05
C TRP A 111 -4.67 -7.89 -11.04
N ALA A 112 -4.11 -7.93 -9.85
CA ALA A 112 -4.64 -8.75 -8.77
C ALA A 112 -6.05 -8.32 -8.32
N ALA A 113 -6.41 -7.04 -8.48
CA ALA A 113 -7.76 -6.57 -8.17
C ALA A 113 -8.82 -7.19 -9.10
N GLU A 114 -8.47 -7.51 -10.34
CA GLU A 114 -9.38 -8.13 -11.32
C GLU A 114 -9.84 -9.54 -10.88
N ILE A 115 -9.04 -10.21 -10.06
CA ILE A 115 -9.36 -11.51 -9.46
C ILE A 115 -9.66 -11.43 -7.95
N GLY A 116 -9.90 -10.22 -7.41
CA GLY A 116 -10.21 -10.01 -6.00
C GLY A 116 -9.03 -10.19 -5.03
N LYS A 117 -7.77 -10.14 -5.52
CA LYS A 117 -6.54 -10.41 -4.78
C LYS A 117 -5.64 -9.21 -4.54
N ALA A 118 -6.16 -7.99 -4.69
CA ALA A 118 -5.37 -6.76 -4.52
C ALA A 118 -4.75 -6.62 -3.12
N ALA A 119 -5.47 -6.99 -2.07
CA ALA A 119 -4.99 -6.89 -0.69
C ALA A 119 -3.85 -7.88 -0.41
N GLU A 120 -3.97 -9.12 -0.93
CA GLU A 120 -2.96 -10.17 -0.82
C GLU A 120 -1.70 -9.80 -1.63
N MET A 121 -1.87 -9.29 -2.87
CA MET A 121 -0.75 -8.84 -3.69
C MET A 121 0.02 -7.70 -3.00
N LYS A 122 -0.71 -6.73 -2.48
CA LYS A 122 -0.09 -5.63 -1.73
C LYS A 122 0.65 -6.13 -0.49
N GLN A 123 0.07 -7.07 0.25
CA GLN A 123 0.74 -7.67 1.41
C GLN A 123 2.02 -8.39 0.99
N ARG A 124 1.94 -9.23 -0.06
CA ARG A 124 3.10 -9.98 -0.54
C ARG A 124 4.26 -9.08 -0.95
N LEU A 125 3.98 -8.01 -1.70
CA LEU A 125 5.01 -7.03 -2.08
C LEU A 125 5.62 -6.31 -0.86
N MET A 126 4.81 -5.96 0.12
CA MET A 126 5.29 -5.32 1.34
C MET A 126 6.14 -6.29 2.20
N ASP A 127 5.75 -7.56 2.31
CA ASP A 127 6.53 -8.57 3.02
C ASP A 127 7.87 -8.83 2.34
N LEU A 128 7.88 -8.96 1.01
CA LEU A 128 9.10 -9.07 0.22
C LEU A 128 10.06 -7.91 0.52
N TYR A 129 9.54 -6.69 0.50
CA TYR A 129 10.37 -5.49 0.69
C TYR A 129 10.81 -5.30 2.14
N PHE A 130 9.86 -5.27 3.08
CA PHE A 130 10.14 -4.89 4.48
C PHE A 130 10.66 -6.02 5.35
N THR A 131 10.27 -7.25 5.07
CA THR A 131 10.60 -8.41 5.91
C THR A 131 11.75 -9.22 5.30
N GLU A 132 11.70 -9.46 3.99
CA GLU A 132 12.68 -10.27 3.30
C GLU A 132 13.85 -9.45 2.74
N GLY A 133 13.65 -8.15 2.45
CA GLY A 133 14.63 -7.25 1.86
C GLY A 133 14.84 -7.51 0.35
N ALA A 134 13.82 -8.06 -0.29
CA ALA A 134 13.86 -8.39 -1.71
C ALA A 134 13.94 -7.13 -2.59
N ASP A 135 14.60 -7.27 -3.72
CA ASP A 135 14.71 -6.21 -4.73
C ASP A 135 13.48 -6.22 -5.64
N LEU A 136 12.54 -5.30 -5.40
CA LEU A 136 11.32 -5.17 -6.20
C LEU A 136 11.54 -4.53 -7.59
N THR A 137 12.79 -4.29 -8.00
CA THR A 137 13.12 -3.98 -9.39
C THR A 137 13.38 -5.25 -10.21
N ASN A 138 13.51 -6.39 -9.55
CA ASN A 138 13.74 -7.68 -10.20
C ASN A 138 12.41 -8.26 -10.70
N GLU A 139 12.28 -8.35 -12.02
CA GLU A 139 11.07 -8.88 -12.68
C GLU A 139 10.73 -10.31 -12.21
N GLY A 140 11.73 -11.19 -12.06
CA GLY A 140 11.50 -12.55 -11.59
C GLY A 140 10.87 -12.60 -10.20
N ILE A 141 11.24 -11.68 -9.30
CA ILE A 141 10.64 -11.54 -7.97
C ILE A 141 9.18 -11.05 -8.10
N LEU A 142 8.92 -10.08 -8.97
CA LEU A 142 7.57 -9.58 -9.21
C LEU A 142 6.64 -10.64 -9.81
N VAL A 143 7.13 -11.39 -10.79
CA VAL A 143 6.39 -12.51 -11.41
C VAL A 143 6.09 -13.61 -10.39
N GLN A 144 7.07 -13.96 -9.55
CA GLN A 144 6.85 -14.95 -8.49
C GLN A 144 5.83 -14.45 -7.46
N ALA A 145 5.92 -13.17 -7.05
CA ALA A 145 4.94 -12.56 -6.15
C ALA A 145 3.51 -12.61 -6.73
N ALA A 146 3.38 -12.41 -8.03
CA ALA A 146 2.10 -12.51 -8.74
C ALA A 146 1.55 -13.95 -8.74
N ALA A 147 2.42 -14.94 -8.99
CA ALA A 147 2.06 -16.35 -8.91
C ALA A 147 1.65 -16.78 -7.51
N ASP A 148 2.34 -16.27 -6.47
CA ASP A 148 2.04 -16.57 -5.06
C ASP A 148 0.60 -16.15 -4.67
N VAL A 149 0.00 -15.19 -5.37
CA VAL A 149 -1.38 -14.74 -5.12
C VAL A 149 -2.40 -15.26 -6.14
N GLY A 150 -1.94 -16.07 -7.11
CA GLY A 150 -2.81 -16.76 -8.06
C GLY A 150 -2.96 -16.09 -9.42
N LEU A 151 -2.11 -15.12 -9.77
CA LEU A 151 -2.03 -14.60 -11.13
C LEU A 151 -1.24 -15.56 -12.03
N ASP A 152 -1.53 -15.54 -13.33
CA ASP A 152 -0.77 -16.29 -14.33
C ASP A 152 0.62 -15.69 -14.53
N ALA A 153 1.66 -16.46 -14.18
CA ALA A 153 3.05 -15.99 -14.19
C ALA A 153 3.55 -15.63 -15.61
N GLU A 154 3.15 -16.39 -16.63
CA GLU A 154 3.57 -16.11 -18.01
C GLU A 154 2.90 -14.85 -18.55
N GLY A 155 1.59 -14.71 -18.32
CA GLY A 155 0.85 -13.52 -18.66
C GLY A 155 1.40 -12.28 -17.96
N VAL A 156 1.69 -12.37 -16.66
CA VAL A 156 2.29 -11.27 -15.89
C VAL A 156 3.66 -10.87 -16.43
N ARG A 157 4.50 -11.83 -16.80
CA ARG A 157 5.82 -11.54 -17.40
C ARG A 157 5.65 -10.75 -18.70
N ALA A 158 4.81 -11.24 -19.62
CA ALA A 158 4.53 -10.55 -20.88
C ALA A 158 3.93 -9.15 -20.66
N ASP A 159 3.07 -8.99 -19.67
CA ASP A 159 2.47 -7.71 -19.33
C ASP A 159 3.50 -6.74 -18.73
N LEU A 160 4.45 -7.21 -17.89
CA LEU A 160 5.52 -6.40 -17.33
C LEU A 160 6.50 -5.90 -18.40
N ASP A 161 6.81 -6.72 -19.41
CA ASP A 161 7.64 -6.35 -20.57
C ASP A 161 6.97 -5.30 -21.49
N SER A 162 5.68 -5.06 -21.29
CA SER A 162 4.89 -4.10 -22.07
C SER A 162 4.54 -2.85 -21.25
N ASP A 163 3.96 -1.83 -21.94
CA ASP A 163 3.43 -0.62 -21.28
C ASP A 163 1.97 -0.78 -20.80
N LYS A 164 1.47 -2.03 -20.69
CA LYS A 164 0.12 -2.30 -20.21
C LYS A 164 -0.11 -1.63 -18.86
N ASP A 165 -1.14 -0.82 -18.76
CA ASP A 165 -1.57 -0.08 -17.57
C ASP A 165 -0.55 0.91 -16.96
N VAL A 166 0.60 1.18 -17.59
CA VAL A 166 1.58 2.17 -17.12
C VAL A 166 0.91 3.54 -17.00
N ALA A 167 0.40 4.08 -18.08
CA ALA A 167 -0.24 5.40 -18.11
C ALA A 167 -1.42 5.50 -17.14
N GLN A 168 -2.17 4.42 -16.94
CA GLN A 168 -3.32 4.40 -16.06
C GLN A 168 -2.91 4.46 -14.59
N VAL A 169 -1.86 3.72 -14.20
CA VAL A 169 -1.31 3.75 -12.83
C VAL A 169 -0.71 5.12 -12.54
N GLU A 170 0.06 5.68 -13.47
CA GLU A 170 0.64 7.03 -13.34
C GLU A 170 -0.44 8.11 -13.19
N GLN A 171 -1.48 8.05 -14.02
CA GLN A 171 -2.60 8.99 -13.95
C GLN A 171 -3.34 8.88 -12.59
N GLN A 172 -3.56 7.67 -12.08
CA GLN A 172 -4.20 7.49 -10.77
C GLN A 172 -3.34 8.05 -9.64
N ALA A 173 -2.02 7.83 -9.67
CA ALA A 173 -1.10 8.37 -8.68
C ALA A 173 -1.04 9.90 -8.74
N GLN A 174 -1.04 10.47 -9.94
CA GLN A 174 -1.07 11.91 -10.16
C GLN A 174 -2.39 12.52 -9.66
N SER A 175 -3.53 11.90 -9.97
CA SER A 175 -4.85 12.36 -9.50
C SER A 175 -4.95 12.41 -7.97
N ALA A 176 -4.29 11.49 -7.26
CA ALA A 176 -4.22 11.53 -5.80
C ALA A 176 -3.49 12.79 -5.30
N LYS A 177 -2.40 13.19 -5.94
CA LYS A 177 -1.66 14.42 -5.62
C LYS A 177 -2.46 15.68 -5.92
N GLU A 178 -3.13 15.72 -7.09
CA GLU A 178 -3.99 16.82 -7.50
C GLU A 178 -5.19 17.00 -6.56
N ALA A 179 -5.68 15.91 -5.97
CA ALA A 179 -6.68 15.93 -4.89
C ALA A 179 -6.13 16.42 -3.53
N GLY A 180 -4.87 16.87 -3.48
CA GLY A 180 -4.24 17.42 -2.28
C GLY A 180 -3.69 16.38 -1.30
N ILE A 181 -3.55 15.11 -1.71
CA ILE A 181 -2.95 14.09 -0.87
C ILE A 181 -1.43 14.28 -0.87
N GLY A 182 -0.91 14.88 0.19
CA GLY A 182 0.52 15.17 0.37
C GLY A 182 1.30 14.09 1.12
N GLY A 183 0.65 12.99 1.53
CA GLY A 183 1.30 11.89 2.27
C GLY A 183 0.43 10.66 2.41
N VAL A 184 1.06 9.54 2.65
CA VAL A 184 0.43 8.22 2.72
C VAL A 184 0.83 7.44 3.98
N PRO A 185 -0.03 6.51 4.49
CA PRO A 185 -1.33 6.13 3.92
C PRO A 185 -2.41 7.21 4.12
N MET A 186 -3.38 7.24 3.21
CA MET A 186 -4.61 8.01 3.35
C MET A 186 -5.79 7.04 3.14
N PHE A 187 -6.71 7.01 4.10
CA PHE A 187 -7.92 6.18 4.05
C PHE A 187 -9.12 7.09 3.78
N ILE A 188 -9.85 6.85 2.70
CA ILE A 188 -11.00 7.67 2.29
C ILE A 188 -12.24 6.81 2.31
N PHE A 189 -13.16 7.10 3.23
CA PHE A 189 -14.40 6.38 3.45
C PHE A 189 -15.51 7.03 2.63
N ASP A 190 -16.08 6.29 1.67
CA ASP A 190 -17.16 6.70 0.74
C ASP A 190 -16.90 8.05 0.01
N GLY A 191 -15.65 8.47 -0.13
CA GLY A 191 -15.30 9.78 -0.67
C GLY A 191 -15.69 10.98 0.21
N LYS A 192 -16.17 10.74 1.44
CA LYS A 192 -16.72 11.76 2.34
C LYS A 192 -15.86 12.07 3.55
N PHE A 193 -15.17 11.07 4.06
CA PHE A 193 -14.36 11.21 5.28
C PHE A 193 -12.96 10.63 5.05
N ALA A 194 -11.93 11.41 5.32
CA ALA A 194 -10.55 11.03 5.11
C ALA A 194 -9.77 10.95 6.42
N VAL A 195 -8.97 9.89 6.58
CA VAL A 195 -8.08 9.66 7.71
C VAL A 195 -6.65 9.59 7.19
N SER A 196 -5.80 10.51 7.63
CA SER A 196 -4.40 10.58 7.24
C SER A 196 -3.51 9.81 8.22
N GLY A 197 -2.53 9.10 7.66
CA GLY A 197 -1.53 8.35 8.42
C GLY A 197 -2.01 7.01 8.96
N ALA A 198 -1.06 6.24 9.52
CA ALA A 198 -1.34 4.96 10.13
C ALA A 198 -1.96 5.14 11.53
N GLN A 199 -3.22 5.58 11.59
CA GLN A 199 -3.96 5.76 12.85
C GLN A 199 -4.23 4.42 13.54
N SER A 200 -4.61 4.45 14.83
CA SER A 200 -4.91 3.22 15.59
C SER A 200 -6.08 2.45 14.97
N PRO A 201 -6.15 1.11 15.19
CA PRO A 201 -7.29 0.32 14.76
C PRO A 201 -8.63 0.85 15.26
N THR A 202 -8.69 1.30 16.53
CA THR A 202 -9.89 1.89 17.11
C THR A 202 -10.31 3.15 16.37
N TYR A 203 -9.37 4.06 16.06
CA TYR A 203 -9.70 5.28 15.33
C TYR A 203 -10.25 5.00 13.93
N LEU A 204 -9.67 4.01 13.22
CA LEU A 204 -10.16 3.60 11.90
C LEU A 204 -11.54 2.91 11.99
N ALA A 205 -11.79 2.12 13.05
CA ALA A 205 -13.10 1.52 13.32
C ALA A 205 -14.17 2.59 13.63
N ASP A 206 -13.83 3.60 14.42
CA ASP A 206 -14.74 4.72 14.71
C ASP A 206 -15.06 5.54 13.45
N ALA A 207 -14.08 5.70 12.55
CA ALA A 207 -14.31 6.33 11.25
C ALA A 207 -15.31 5.52 10.38
N LEU A 208 -15.14 4.19 10.37
CA LEU A 208 -16.07 3.28 9.68
C LEU A 208 -17.48 3.37 10.26
N ASP A 209 -17.62 3.35 11.59
CA ASP A 209 -18.92 3.48 12.29
C ASP A 209 -19.65 4.76 11.88
N ARG A 210 -18.94 5.90 11.87
CA ARG A 210 -19.51 7.19 11.49
C ARG A 210 -20.08 7.18 10.08
N VAL A 211 -19.36 6.61 9.13
CA VAL A 211 -19.78 6.58 7.72
C VAL A 211 -20.93 5.58 7.53
N ALA A 212 -20.86 4.41 8.15
CA ALA A 212 -21.93 3.42 8.11
C ALA A 212 -23.23 3.98 8.69
N HIS A 213 -23.15 4.67 9.83
CA HIS A 213 -24.32 5.32 10.45
C HIS A 213 -24.90 6.42 9.55
N ALA A 214 -24.07 7.28 8.98
CA ALA A 214 -24.53 8.31 8.05
C ALA A 214 -25.22 7.74 6.80
N ASN A 215 -24.73 6.61 6.29
CA ASN A 215 -25.34 5.92 5.16
C ASN A 215 -26.69 5.29 5.52
N ALA A 216 -26.85 4.79 6.75
CA ALA A 216 -28.11 4.23 7.23
C ALA A 216 -29.21 5.31 7.41
N LEU A 217 -28.82 6.54 7.77
CA LEU A 217 -29.75 7.67 7.90
C LEU A 217 -30.17 8.28 6.56
N ALA A 218 -29.43 8.00 5.48
CA ALA A 218 -29.67 8.54 4.14
C ALA A 218 -30.56 7.63 3.25
N GLN A 219 -30.93 6.45 3.76
CA GLN A 219 -31.84 5.48 3.12
C GLN A 219 -33.25 5.63 3.61
#